data_a2eea76f51150dfee4820e860b3d54e1
#
_entry.id   a2eea76f51150dfee4820e860b3d54e1
#
_cell.length_a   1.000
_cell.length_b   1.000
_cell.length_c   1.000
_cell.angle_alpha   90.00
_cell.angle_beta   90.00
_cell.angle_gamma   90.00
#
_symmetry.space_group_name_H-M   'P 1'
#
loop_
_entity.id
_entity.type
_entity.pdbx_description
1 polymer ?
#
loop_
_entity_poly.entity_id
_entity_poly.type
_entity_poly.pdbx_seq_one_letter_code
_entity_poly.pdbx_strand_id
1 'polypeptide(L)'
;DPRFWIWLYNMEAEIRRDIPIFYYNIWDDLPDPQYNTNYYRSSDLLMAISKQTYGINNRILHDYEDWQTTYVPHGISSRRFNKVDDIEVDLMNFNDKFGLTDKKFRILYSNRNIRRKMPGDVLLAYKYFMDGLTPEQRKDCVLIYHCAPVDENGTDLPRVHRHLCPEYDVCFT
;
A
#
# COMPACT_ATOMS: atom_id res chain seq x y z
N ASP A 1 -10.67 -10.56 0.47
CA ASP A 1 -10.92 -11.95 0.16
C ASP A 1 -12.28 -12.36 0.73
N PRO A 2 -13.22 -12.86 -0.09
CA PRO A 2 -14.60 -13.19 0.38
C PRO A 2 -14.62 -14.31 1.41
N ARG A 3 -13.59 -15.15 1.47
CA ARG A 3 -13.51 -16.26 2.45
C ARG A 3 -13.50 -15.79 3.91
N PHE A 4 -13.14 -14.54 4.17
CA PHE A 4 -13.28 -13.96 5.53
C PHE A 4 -14.75 -13.75 5.94
N TRP A 5 -15.69 -13.81 4.99
CA TRP A 5 -17.12 -13.59 5.18
C TRP A 5 -17.94 -14.87 4.98
N ILE A 6 -17.31 -16.04 5.17
CA ILE A 6 -17.96 -17.34 4.93
C ILE A 6 -19.28 -17.50 5.70
N TRP A 7 -19.37 -16.93 6.90
CA TRP A 7 -20.58 -16.94 7.70
C TRP A 7 -21.75 -16.22 7.00
N LEU A 8 -21.50 -15.10 6.32
CA LEU A 8 -22.47 -14.36 5.53
C LEU A 8 -22.91 -15.18 4.32
N TYR A 9 -21.95 -15.75 3.60
CA TYR A 9 -22.22 -16.54 2.41
C TYR A 9 -22.92 -17.87 2.69
N ASN A 10 -22.74 -18.44 3.89
CA ASN A 10 -23.52 -19.61 4.32
C ASN A 10 -24.99 -19.27 4.54
N MET A 11 -25.34 -18.01 4.77
CA MET A 11 -26.71 -17.52 4.96
C MET A 11 -27.23 -16.74 3.75
N GLU A 12 -26.50 -16.72 2.65
CA GLU A 12 -26.80 -15.84 1.51
C GLU A 12 -28.22 -16.05 0.94
N ALA A 13 -28.67 -17.29 0.86
CA ALA A 13 -30.00 -17.63 0.35
C ALA A 13 -31.15 -17.06 1.21
N GLU A 14 -30.93 -16.88 2.52
CA GLU A 14 -31.90 -16.24 3.41
C GLU A 14 -31.80 -14.71 3.30
N ILE A 15 -30.58 -14.18 3.35
CA ILE A 15 -30.32 -12.73 3.36
C ILE A 15 -30.80 -12.08 2.06
N ARG A 16 -30.52 -12.68 0.92
CA ARG A 16 -30.83 -12.11 -0.41
C ARG A 16 -32.34 -12.08 -0.72
N ARG A 17 -33.20 -12.68 0.10
CA ARG A 17 -34.63 -12.50 -0.01
C ARG A 17 -35.09 -11.08 0.29
N ASP A 18 -34.39 -10.42 1.22
CA ASP A 18 -34.78 -9.12 1.76
C ASP A 18 -33.71 -8.04 1.51
N ILE A 19 -32.41 -8.43 1.44
CA ILE A 19 -31.28 -7.52 1.38
C ILE A 19 -30.30 -7.98 0.30
N PRO A 20 -30.00 -7.15 -0.72
CA PRO A 20 -28.99 -7.50 -1.72
C PRO A 20 -27.58 -7.46 -1.12
N ILE A 21 -26.73 -8.40 -1.55
CA ILE A 21 -25.33 -8.47 -1.15
C ILE A 21 -24.47 -7.78 -2.19
N PHE A 22 -23.83 -6.68 -1.82
CA PHE A 22 -22.85 -5.98 -2.64
C PHE A 22 -21.44 -6.27 -2.11
N TYR A 23 -20.58 -6.81 -2.97
CA TYR A 23 -19.21 -7.12 -2.61
C TYR A 23 -18.24 -6.14 -3.26
N TYR A 24 -17.53 -5.38 -2.42
CA TYR A 24 -16.45 -4.50 -2.88
C TYR A 24 -15.16 -5.29 -3.01
N ASN A 25 -14.80 -5.66 -4.24
CA ASN A 25 -13.67 -6.51 -4.55
C ASN A 25 -12.39 -5.70 -4.71
N ILE A 26 -11.36 -6.07 -3.93
CA ILE A 26 -10.04 -5.44 -3.93
C ILE A 26 -8.95 -6.40 -4.43
N TRP A 27 -9.31 -7.47 -5.14
CA TRP A 27 -8.36 -8.44 -5.65
C TRP A 27 -7.47 -7.82 -6.73
N ASP A 28 -6.16 -7.86 -6.53
CA ASP A 28 -5.15 -7.19 -7.36
C ASP A 28 -4.03 -8.14 -7.84
N ASP A 29 -4.21 -9.47 -7.68
CA ASP A 29 -3.19 -10.47 -7.97
C ASP A 29 -3.63 -11.43 -9.10
N LEU A 30 -2.63 -12.12 -9.67
CA LEU A 30 -2.82 -13.18 -10.68
C LEU A 30 -2.21 -14.49 -10.16
N PRO A 31 -2.73 -15.64 -10.59
CA PRO A 31 -3.83 -15.86 -11.55
C PRO A 31 -5.20 -15.43 -11.00
N ASP A 32 -6.17 -15.29 -11.92
CA ASP A 32 -7.55 -14.97 -11.56
C ASP A 32 -8.08 -15.95 -10.50
N PRO A 33 -8.71 -15.48 -9.40
CA PRO A 33 -9.09 -16.31 -8.26
C PRO A 33 -10.34 -17.15 -8.53
N GLN A 34 -10.24 -18.16 -9.37
CA GLN A 34 -11.34 -19.06 -9.76
C GLN A 34 -12.03 -19.70 -8.55
N TYR A 35 -11.28 -19.92 -7.46
CA TYR A 35 -11.84 -20.46 -6.20
C TYR A 35 -12.79 -19.49 -5.50
N ASN A 36 -12.84 -18.23 -5.90
CA ASN A 36 -13.79 -17.25 -5.37
C ASN A 36 -15.11 -17.19 -6.17
N THR A 37 -15.24 -17.93 -7.28
CA THR A 37 -16.38 -17.89 -8.20
C THR A 37 -17.73 -18.00 -7.47
N ASN A 38 -17.86 -18.97 -6.56
CA ASN A 38 -19.12 -19.18 -5.83
C ASN A 38 -19.48 -17.99 -4.95
N TYR A 39 -18.51 -17.38 -4.28
CA TYR A 39 -18.74 -16.18 -3.45
C TYR A 39 -19.14 -14.98 -4.31
N TYR A 40 -18.52 -14.82 -5.49
CA TYR A 40 -18.86 -13.75 -6.42
C TYR A 40 -20.27 -13.94 -6.97
N ARG A 41 -20.68 -15.19 -7.29
CA ARG A 41 -22.03 -15.54 -7.75
C ARG A 41 -23.10 -15.36 -6.68
N SER A 42 -22.73 -15.47 -5.40
CA SER A 42 -23.62 -15.23 -4.27
C SER A 42 -23.77 -13.73 -3.95
N SER A 43 -23.15 -12.86 -4.73
CA SER A 43 -23.28 -11.40 -4.61
C SER A 43 -24.16 -10.86 -5.74
N ASP A 44 -25.02 -9.88 -5.43
CA ASP A 44 -25.91 -9.25 -6.41
C ASP A 44 -25.18 -8.21 -7.23
N LEU A 45 -24.14 -7.59 -6.66
CA LEU A 45 -23.28 -6.63 -7.35
C LEU A 45 -21.82 -6.79 -6.91
N LEU A 46 -20.92 -6.87 -7.88
CA LEU A 46 -19.47 -6.79 -7.66
C LEU A 46 -18.96 -5.38 -8.01
N MET A 47 -18.41 -4.70 -7.02
CA MET A 47 -17.79 -3.40 -7.18
C MET A 47 -16.26 -3.57 -7.19
N ALA A 48 -15.62 -3.27 -8.31
CA ALA A 48 -14.17 -3.43 -8.47
C ALA A 48 -13.41 -2.16 -8.09
N ILE A 49 -12.40 -2.28 -7.24
CA ILE A 49 -11.55 -1.17 -6.81
C ILE A 49 -10.71 -0.57 -7.95
N SER A 50 -10.35 -1.39 -8.93
CA SER A 50 -9.49 -1.01 -10.06
C SER A 50 -10.01 -1.58 -11.37
N LYS A 51 -9.51 -1.04 -12.50
CA LYS A 51 -9.80 -1.59 -13.81
C LYS A 51 -9.25 -3.02 -13.98
N GLN A 52 -8.14 -3.34 -13.31
CA GLN A 52 -7.61 -4.70 -13.26
C GLN A 52 -8.60 -5.63 -12.57
N THR A 53 -9.07 -5.26 -11.37
CA THR A 53 -10.06 -6.05 -10.62
C THR A 53 -11.36 -6.20 -11.41
N TYR A 54 -11.81 -5.15 -12.09
CA TYR A 54 -12.98 -5.21 -12.98
C TYR A 54 -12.79 -6.24 -14.10
N GLY A 55 -11.63 -6.23 -14.76
CA GLY A 55 -11.29 -7.23 -15.79
C GLY A 55 -11.24 -8.66 -15.21
N ILE A 56 -10.73 -8.84 -14.00
CA ILE A 56 -10.70 -10.13 -13.30
C ILE A 56 -12.13 -10.62 -13.02
N ASN A 57 -13.00 -9.76 -12.47
CA ASN A 57 -14.39 -10.10 -12.21
C ASN A 57 -15.09 -10.60 -13.48
N ASN A 58 -14.94 -9.90 -14.60
CA ASN A 58 -15.57 -10.25 -15.86
C ASN A 58 -15.02 -11.56 -16.47
N ARG A 59 -13.74 -11.87 -16.25
CA ARG A 59 -13.17 -13.17 -16.70
C ARG A 59 -13.65 -14.34 -15.86
N ILE A 60 -13.90 -14.13 -14.56
CA ILE A 60 -14.41 -15.17 -13.66
C ILE A 60 -15.90 -15.37 -13.86
N LEU A 61 -16.65 -14.31 -14.10
CA LEU A 61 -18.11 -14.30 -14.20
C LEU A 61 -18.55 -13.85 -15.60
N HIS A 62 -18.09 -14.58 -16.61
CA HIS A 62 -18.37 -14.28 -18.01
C HIS A 62 -19.84 -14.42 -18.42
N ASP A 63 -20.68 -14.99 -17.53
CA ASP A 63 -22.12 -15.19 -17.68
C ASP A 63 -22.96 -14.19 -16.86
N TYR A 64 -22.32 -13.17 -16.26
CA TYR A 64 -23.02 -12.10 -15.55
C TYR A 64 -23.54 -11.04 -16.52
N GLU A 65 -24.65 -10.43 -16.13
CA GLU A 65 -25.18 -9.25 -16.81
C GLU A 65 -24.27 -8.03 -16.55
N ASP A 66 -24.17 -7.12 -17.51
CA ASP A 66 -23.28 -5.97 -17.43
C ASP A 66 -23.46 -5.10 -16.16
N TRP A 67 -24.70 -5.03 -15.67
CA TRP A 67 -25.03 -4.25 -14.47
C TRP A 67 -24.55 -4.91 -13.15
N GLN A 68 -24.24 -6.19 -13.15
CA GLN A 68 -23.82 -6.94 -11.95
C GLN A 68 -22.35 -6.73 -11.59
N THR A 69 -21.58 -6.09 -12.47
CA THR A 69 -20.20 -5.72 -12.21
C THR A 69 -20.00 -4.24 -12.49
N THR A 70 -19.29 -3.54 -11.63
CA THR A 70 -19.01 -2.11 -11.83
C THR A 70 -17.64 -1.71 -11.29
N TYR A 71 -17.09 -0.63 -11.83
CA TYR A 71 -15.83 -0.05 -11.38
C TYR A 71 -16.10 1.09 -10.40
N VAL A 72 -15.66 0.92 -9.17
CA VAL A 72 -15.77 1.92 -8.10
C VAL A 72 -14.39 2.12 -7.48
N PRO A 73 -13.61 3.12 -7.91
CA PRO A 73 -12.29 3.37 -7.35
C PRO A 73 -12.37 3.78 -5.88
N HIS A 74 -11.29 3.54 -5.14
CA HIS A 74 -11.17 4.09 -3.79
C HIS A 74 -11.24 5.61 -3.80
N GLY A 75 -12.07 6.14 -2.92
CA GLY A 75 -12.06 7.56 -2.58
C GLY A 75 -11.17 7.87 -1.39
N ILE A 76 -10.67 9.08 -1.34
CA ILE A 76 -10.00 9.65 -0.18
C ILE A 76 -10.74 10.91 0.29
N SER A 77 -10.65 11.19 1.58
CA SER A 77 -11.24 12.42 2.13
C SER A 77 -10.37 13.62 1.75
N SER A 78 -10.85 14.49 0.86
CA SER A 78 -10.18 15.74 0.51
C SER A 78 -10.02 16.71 1.69
N ARG A 79 -10.79 16.53 2.77
CA ARG A 79 -10.64 17.30 4.01
C ARG A 79 -9.41 16.87 4.81
N ARG A 80 -9.02 15.59 4.72
CA ARG A 80 -7.86 15.03 5.43
C ARG A 80 -6.60 14.99 4.58
N PHE A 81 -6.77 14.77 3.27
CA PHE A 81 -5.69 14.65 2.30
C PHE A 81 -5.83 15.78 1.30
N ASN A 82 -5.36 16.94 1.68
CA ASN A 82 -5.30 18.14 0.85
C ASN A 82 -3.89 18.72 0.86
N LYS A 83 -3.64 19.64 -0.06
CA LYS A 83 -2.44 20.45 0.00
C LYS A 83 -2.55 21.38 1.20
N VAL A 84 -1.52 21.41 2.03
CA VAL A 84 -1.40 22.32 3.17
C VAL A 84 -0.70 23.58 2.67
N ASP A 85 -1.35 24.72 2.76
CA ASP A 85 -0.82 25.99 2.22
C ASP A 85 0.26 26.60 3.14
N ASP A 86 0.19 26.36 4.45
CA ASP A 86 1.12 26.89 5.45
C ASP A 86 1.85 25.77 6.19
N ILE A 87 2.73 25.07 5.45
CA ILE A 87 3.47 23.91 5.96
C ILE A 87 4.84 24.26 6.57
N GLU A 88 5.28 25.52 6.47
CA GLU A 88 6.66 25.89 6.79
C GLU A 88 7.04 25.60 8.26
N VAL A 89 6.15 25.91 9.20
CA VAL A 89 6.38 25.66 10.63
C VAL A 89 6.41 24.16 10.94
N ASP A 90 5.50 23.39 10.36
CA ASP A 90 5.43 21.93 10.55
C ASP A 90 6.67 21.26 9.95
N LEU A 91 7.09 21.72 8.78
CA LEU A 91 8.29 21.21 8.12
C LEU A 91 9.56 21.55 8.89
N MET A 92 9.64 22.76 9.46
CA MET A 92 10.76 23.16 10.33
C MET A 92 10.81 22.27 11.56
N ASN A 93 9.71 22.11 12.28
CA ASN A 93 9.61 21.24 13.45
C ASN A 93 9.98 19.77 13.12
N PHE A 94 9.53 19.27 11.98
CA PHE A 94 9.88 17.93 11.51
C PHE A 94 11.38 17.82 11.23
N ASN A 95 11.95 18.79 10.54
CA ASN A 95 13.38 18.82 10.24
C ASN A 95 14.25 18.86 11.50
N ASP A 96 13.89 19.70 12.46
CA ASP A 96 14.61 19.83 13.72
C ASP A 96 14.51 18.54 14.54
N LYS A 97 13.30 17.97 14.62
CA LYS A 97 13.06 16.73 15.36
C LYS A 97 13.90 15.56 14.83
N PHE A 98 14.10 15.47 13.53
CA PHE A 98 14.76 14.35 12.88
C PHE A 98 16.15 14.66 12.33
N GLY A 99 16.69 15.87 12.60
CA GLY A 99 18.02 16.28 12.14
C GLY A 99 18.16 16.36 10.62
N LEU A 100 17.13 16.87 9.94
CA LEU A 100 17.04 16.89 8.48
C LEU A 100 17.26 18.27 7.87
N THR A 101 17.59 19.27 8.67
CA THR A 101 17.69 20.68 8.26
C THR A 101 18.67 20.88 7.10
N ASP A 102 19.81 20.17 7.12
CA ASP A 102 20.84 20.27 6.09
C ASP A 102 20.64 19.33 4.89
N LYS A 103 19.56 18.55 4.89
CA LYS A 103 19.28 17.56 3.85
C LYS A 103 18.46 18.15 2.72
N LYS A 104 19.08 18.37 1.58
CA LYS A 104 18.45 18.97 0.38
C LYS A 104 17.71 17.95 -0.47
N PHE A 105 18.19 16.70 -0.50
CA PHE A 105 17.59 15.62 -1.27
C PHE A 105 17.08 14.51 -0.34
N ARG A 106 15.77 14.31 -0.34
CA ARG A 106 15.08 13.42 0.58
C ARG A 106 14.32 12.37 -0.20
N ILE A 107 14.61 11.10 0.09
CA ILE A 107 13.88 9.95 -0.45
C ILE A 107 12.95 9.46 0.64
N LEU A 108 11.65 9.39 0.37
CA LEU A 108 10.64 8.92 1.33
C LEU A 108 10.19 7.50 0.96
N TYR A 109 10.32 6.60 1.92
CA TYR A 109 9.61 5.33 1.94
C TYR A 109 8.50 5.38 2.98
N SER A 110 7.24 5.36 2.54
CA SER A 110 6.07 5.34 3.42
C SER A 110 5.25 4.09 3.14
N ASN A 111 5.44 3.05 3.95
CA ASN A 111 4.71 1.79 3.81
C ASN A 111 4.87 0.97 5.10
N ARG A 112 4.01 -0.04 5.30
CA ARG A 112 4.23 -1.00 6.38
C ARG A 112 5.51 -1.81 6.13
N ASN A 113 6.30 -2.01 7.17
CA ASN A 113 7.49 -2.87 7.14
C ASN A 113 7.07 -4.35 7.13
N ILE A 114 6.75 -4.88 5.95
CA ILE A 114 6.42 -6.29 5.73
C ILE A 114 7.15 -6.83 4.50
N ARG A 115 7.36 -8.14 4.42
CA ARG A 115 8.16 -8.79 3.37
C ARG A 115 7.77 -8.38 1.96
N ARG A 116 6.47 -8.40 1.60
CA ARG A 116 6.02 -8.08 0.24
C ARG A 116 6.28 -6.63 -0.18
N LYS A 117 6.59 -5.73 0.76
CA LYS A 117 6.92 -4.32 0.51
C LYS A 117 8.41 -4.08 0.35
N MET A 118 9.22 -5.13 0.54
CA MET A 118 10.65 -5.15 0.24
C MET A 118 11.45 -3.98 0.86
N PRO A 119 11.20 -3.58 2.14
CA PRO A 119 11.87 -2.40 2.68
C PRO A 119 13.39 -2.54 2.78
N GLY A 120 13.91 -3.76 2.95
CA GLY A 120 15.35 -4.04 2.93
C GLY A 120 15.98 -3.77 1.56
N ASP A 121 15.27 -4.07 0.47
CA ASP A 121 15.75 -3.83 -0.89
C ASP A 121 15.80 -2.33 -1.22
N VAL A 122 14.95 -1.53 -0.57
CA VAL A 122 15.02 -0.06 -0.67
C VAL A 122 16.32 0.46 -0.06
N LEU A 123 16.80 -0.13 1.05
CA LEU A 123 18.13 0.19 1.61
C LEU A 123 19.25 -0.17 0.64
N LEU A 124 19.16 -1.33 0.00
CA LEU A 124 20.14 -1.74 -1.01
C LEU A 124 20.14 -0.81 -2.21
N ALA A 125 18.96 -0.45 -2.70
CA ALA A 125 18.84 0.50 -3.81
C ALA A 125 19.39 1.89 -3.43
N TYR A 126 19.11 2.35 -2.19
CA TYR A 126 19.65 3.59 -1.66
C TYR A 126 21.19 3.54 -1.58
N LYS A 127 21.76 2.42 -1.12
CA LYS A 127 23.21 2.22 -1.12
C LYS A 127 23.78 2.40 -2.52
N TYR A 128 23.25 1.71 -3.52
CA TYR A 128 23.75 1.84 -4.90
C TYR A 128 23.61 3.27 -5.45
N PHE A 129 22.51 3.94 -5.13
CA PHE A 129 22.33 5.34 -5.47
C PHE A 129 23.46 6.21 -4.84
N MET A 130 23.68 6.06 -3.55
CA MET A 130 24.69 6.82 -2.81
C MET A 130 26.11 6.51 -3.27
N ASP A 131 26.43 5.26 -3.60
CA ASP A 131 27.74 4.86 -4.13
C ASP A 131 28.08 5.58 -5.44
N GLY A 132 27.08 5.93 -6.25
CA GLY A 132 27.23 6.68 -7.50
C GLY A 132 27.41 8.19 -7.34
N LEU A 133 27.26 8.74 -6.11
CA LEU A 133 27.36 10.17 -5.85
C LEU A 133 28.76 10.60 -5.38
N THR A 134 29.09 11.87 -5.57
CA THR A 134 30.28 12.47 -4.95
C THR A 134 30.10 12.62 -3.44
N PRO A 135 31.20 12.71 -2.65
CA PRO A 135 31.11 12.90 -1.19
C PRO A 135 30.29 14.14 -0.79
N GLU A 136 30.36 15.22 -1.58
CA GLU A 136 29.59 16.45 -1.36
C GLU A 136 28.09 16.21 -1.55
N GLN A 137 27.70 15.51 -2.62
CA GLN A 137 26.31 15.18 -2.92
C GLN A 137 25.71 14.25 -1.85
N ARG A 138 26.51 13.29 -1.36
CA ARG A 138 26.06 12.34 -0.31
C ARG A 138 25.62 13.04 0.97
N LYS A 139 26.30 14.12 1.36
CA LYS A 139 25.95 14.90 2.56
C LYS A 139 24.56 15.50 2.50
N ASP A 140 24.11 15.87 1.30
CA ASP A 140 22.80 16.47 1.07
C ASP A 140 21.65 15.45 1.04
N CYS A 141 21.95 14.15 0.98
CA CYS A 141 20.96 13.09 0.80
C CYS A 141 20.55 12.44 2.12
N VAL A 142 19.30 11.97 2.19
CA VAL A 142 18.79 11.13 3.28
C VAL A 142 17.66 10.23 2.78
N LEU A 143 17.62 8.98 3.26
CA LEU A 143 16.48 8.09 3.11
C LEU A 143 15.62 8.14 4.39
N ILE A 144 14.35 8.50 4.25
CA ILE A 144 13.39 8.60 5.35
C ILE A 144 12.46 7.39 5.29
N TYR A 145 12.47 6.57 6.34
CA TYR A 145 11.51 5.50 6.54
C TYR A 145 10.38 5.95 7.45
N HIS A 146 9.18 6.11 6.89
CA HIS A 146 7.96 6.30 7.65
C HIS A 146 7.25 4.95 7.83
N CYS A 147 7.74 4.16 8.79
CA CYS A 147 7.21 2.85 9.15
C CYS A 147 7.79 2.40 10.49
N ALA A 148 7.22 1.33 11.07
CA ALA A 148 7.86 0.65 12.21
C ALA A 148 9.28 0.16 11.80
N PRO A 149 10.35 0.60 12.48
CA PRO A 149 11.71 0.23 12.09
C PRO A 149 11.97 -1.28 12.20
N VAL A 150 11.27 -1.93 13.13
CA VAL A 150 11.29 -3.39 13.33
C VAL A 150 9.86 -3.89 13.34
N ASP A 151 9.56 -4.90 12.55
CA ASP A 151 8.24 -5.57 12.50
C ASP A 151 8.46 -7.07 12.46
N GLU A 152 7.69 -7.84 13.23
CA GLU A 152 7.80 -9.30 13.30
C GLU A 152 7.57 -10.01 11.96
N ASN A 153 6.74 -9.40 11.09
CA ASN A 153 6.46 -9.88 9.73
C ASN A 153 7.33 -9.20 8.66
N GLY A 154 8.32 -8.42 9.09
CA GLY A 154 9.15 -7.59 8.25
C GLY A 154 10.65 -7.78 8.49
N THR A 155 11.34 -6.67 8.57
CA THR A 155 12.81 -6.58 8.63
C THR A 155 13.22 -5.70 9.80
N ASP A 156 14.31 -6.05 10.51
CA ASP A 156 15.02 -5.13 11.41
C ASP A 156 15.84 -4.15 10.56
N LEU A 157 15.19 -3.06 10.13
CA LEU A 157 15.79 -2.08 9.24
C LEU A 157 17.02 -1.38 9.83
N PRO A 158 17.04 -0.98 11.11
CA PRO A 158 18.23 -0.43 11.73
C PRO A 158 19.43 -1.40 11.69
N ARG A 159 19.19 -2.69 11.85
CA ARG A 159 20.25 -3.70 11.77
C ARG A 159 20.76 -3.86 10.34
N VAL A 160 19.86 -3.92 9.37
CA VAL A 160 20.22 -3.99 7.94
C VAL A 160 21.01 -2.74 7.54
N HIS A 161 20.58 -1.55 7.93
CA HIS A 161 21.29 -0.30 7.67
C HIS A 161 22.72 -0.34 8.20
N ARG A 162 22.89 -0.70 9.49
CA ARG A 162 24.23 -0.80 10.12
C ARG A 162 25.18 -1.78 9.43
N HIS A 163 24.65 -2.81 8.77
CA HIS A 163 25.49 -3.80 8.06
C HIS A 163 25.71 -3.47 6.59
N LEU A 164 24.75 -2.80 5.96
CA LEU A 164 24.76 -2.59 4.52
C LEU A 164 25.39 -1.25 4.10
N CYS A 165 25.06 -0.19 4.82
CA CYS A 165 25.48 1.18 4.46
C CYS A 165 25.49 2.12 5.68
N PRO A 166 26.28 1.80 6.73
CA PRO A 166 26.32 2.60 7.96
C PRO A 166 26.83 4.02 7.76
N GLU A 167 27.51 4.27 6.66
CA GLU A 167 28.07 5.57 6.26
C GLU A 167 27.05 6.54 5.64
N TYR A 168 25.85 6.06 5.30
CA TYR A 168 24.81 6.87 4.65
C TYR A 168 23.67 7.21 5.59
N ASP A 169 23.14 8.42 5.48
CA ASP A 169 22.11 8.90 6.38
C ASP A 169 20.75 8.26 6.10
N VAL A 170 20.22 7.59 7.12
CA VAL A 170 18.88 7.00 7.12
C VAL A 170 18.12 7.45 8.36
N CYS A 171 16.93 7.99 8.16
CA CYS A 171 16.04 8.47 9.21
C CYS A 171 14.83 7.53 9.35
N PHE A 172 14.52 7.15 10.58
CA PHE A 172 13.31 6.38 10.92
C PHE A 172 12.35 7.30 11.70
N THR A 173 11.10 7.50 11.18
CA THR A 173 10.12 8.44 11.74
C THR A 173 8.87 7.75 12.28
#